data_ba562e2e0326171e334c2026fec123d3
#
_entry.id   ba562e2e0326171e334c2026fec123d3
#
_cell.length_a   1.000
_cell.length_b   1.000
_cell.length_c   1.000
_cell.angle_alpha   90.00
_cell.angle_beta   90.00
_cell.angle_gamma   90.00
#
_symmetry.space_group_name_H-M   'P 1'
#
loop_
_entity.id
_entity.type
_entity.pdbx_description
1 polymer ?
#
loop_
_entity_poly.entity_id
_entity_poly.type
_entity_poly.pdbx_seq_one_letter_code
_entity_poly.pdbx_strand_id
1 'polypeptide(L)'
;MRKLRVEEMGRLTVEEFKDAEKFPFVVVLDNIRSLANIGSFFRTADAFRAQKIILCGYTQSPPHREITRSAIGAELSVAWEKNERPVDAVMQLKADGYQVWCVEQAEGSVMLQNFQPQYEKPCAFVFGNEVEGVADEVIAAADGCLEIGSHGHGTRESLRRQPSLARRVRTPARSVAAHRAMYVRLTK
;
A
#
# COMPACT_ATOMS: atom_id res chain seq x y z
N MET A 1 14.09 -2.13 -30.48
CA MET A 1 13.76 -1.37 -29.24
C MET A 1 15.06 -1.08 -28.49
N ARG A 2 15.25 0.14 -27.94
CA ARG A 2 16.37 0.50 -27.05
C ARG A 2 15.88 0.85 -25.64
N LYS A 3 16.75 0.72 -24.65
CA LYS A 3 16.45 1.19 -23.29
C LYS A 3 16.47 2.72 -23.26
N LEU A 4 15.51 3.33 -22.57
CA LEU A 4 15.52 4.76 -22.29
C LEU A 4 16.60 5.08 -21.25
N ARG A 5 17.24 6.24 -21.38
CA ARG A 5 18.11 6.80 -20.36
C ARG A 5 17.25 7.47 -19.27
N VAL A 6 17.83 7.67 -18.08
CA VAL A 6 17.11 8.24 -16.94
C VAL A 6 16.53 9.62 -17.27
N GLU A 7 17.28 10.43 -18.01
CA GLU A 7 16.89 11.78 -18.43
C GLU A 7 15.70 11.77 -19.42
N GLU A 8 15.52 10.68 -20.14
CA GLU A 8 14.43 10.51 -21.12
C GLU A 8 13.12 10.03 -20.44
N MET A 9 13.17 9.66 -19.16
CA MET A 9 12.01 9.10 -18.45
C MET A 9 11.07 10.16 -17.88
N GLY A 10 11.40 11.45 -17.96
CA GLY A 10 10.58 12.55 -17.44
C GLY A 10 10.28 12.43 -15.93
N ARG A 11 11.26 11.97 -15.14
CA ARG A 11 11.10 11.86 -13.68
C ARG A 11 11.07 13.25 -13.07
N LEU A 12 10.13 13.45 -12.15
CA LEU A 12 10.04 14.69 -11.38
C LEU A 12 11.23 14.80 -10.42
N THR A 13 11.68 16.02 -10.17
CA THR A 13 12.55 16.35 -9.03
C THR A 13 11.77 16.20 -7.73
N VAL A 14 12.44 16.25 -6.58
CA VAL A 14 11.81 16.18 -5.26
C VAL A 14 10.82 17.35 -5.08
N GLU A 15 11.19 18.55 -5.51
CA GLU A 15 10.37 19.75 -5.45
C GLU A 15 9.14 19.62 -6.35
N GLU A 16 9.34 19.27 -7.61
CA GLU A 16 8.24 19.06 -8.55
C GLU A 16 7.30 17.95 -8.08
N PHE A 17 7.84 16.89 -7.44
CA PHE A 17 7.01 15.83 -6.88
C PHE A 17 6.15 16.35 -5.72
N LYS A 18 6.70 17.19 -4.82
CA LYS A 18 5.94 17.75 -3.70
C LYS A 18 4.77 18.60 -4.17
N ASP A 19 4.97 19.36 -5.24
CA ASP A 19 3.96 20.25 -5.82
C ASP A 19 2.97 19.52 -6.75
N ALA A 20 3.34 18.34 -7.25
CA ALA A 20 2.48 17.58 -8.15
C ALA A 20 1.21 17.10 -7.46
N GLU A 21 0.11 17.02 -8.21
CA GLU A 21 -1.13 16.40 -7.77
C GLU A 21 -0.88 14.98 -7.31
N LYS A 22 -1.41 14.61 -6.14
CA LYS A 22 -1.32 13.27 -5.55
C LYS A 22 -2.58 12.46 -5.85
N PHE A 23 -2.40 11.17 -6.03
CA PHE A 23 -3.55 10.26 -6.00
C PHE A 23 -4.11 10.18 -4.58
N PRO A 24 -5.45 10.17 -4.41
CA PRO A 24 -6.09 10.27 -3.10
C PRO A 24 -6.01 8.94 -2.32
N PHE A 25 -4.80 8.52 -2.02
CA PHE A 25 -4.59 7.38 -1.13
C PHE A 25 -3.41 7.58 -0.18
N VAL A 26 -3.55 6.95 0.99
CA VAL A 26 -2.58 6.95 2.10
C VAL A 26 -2.13 5.52 2.35
N VAL A 27 -0.86 5.34 2.71
CA VAL A 27 -0.31 4.06 3.17
C VAL A 27 -0.08 4.12 4.67
N VAL A 28 -0.58 3.15 5.42
CA VAL A 28 -0.36 3.01 6.86
C VAL A 28 0.49 1.77 7.09
N LEU A 29 1.60 1.92 7.80
CA LEU A 29 2.53 0.85 8.13
C LEU A 29 2.40 0.50 9.62
N ASP A 30 1.71 -0.60 9.90
CA ASP A 30 1.43 -1.10 11.23
C ASP A 30 2.59 -1.99 11.72
N ASN A 31 3.45 -1.45 12.56
CA ASN A 31 4.53 -2.19 13.22
C ASN A 31 5.45 -2.95 12.24
N ILE A 32 5.82 -2.33 11.13
CA ILE A 32 6.75 -2.92 10.16
C ILE A 32 8.16 -3.01 10.75
N ARG A 33 8.76 -4.20 10.72
CA ARG A 33 10.09 -4.48 11.28
C ARG A 33 11.21 -4.24 10.29
N SER A 34 11.01 -4.64 9.04
CA SER A 34 12.03 -4.61 8.02
C SER A 34 12.26 -3.18 7.49
N LEU A 35 13.43 -2.64 7.77
CA LEU A 35 13.86 -1.33 7.23
C LEU A 35 13.88 -1.31 5.70
N ALA A 36 14.22 -2.45 5.08
CA ALA A 36 14.21 -2.58 3.64
C ALA A 36 12.78 -2.52 3.08
N ASN A 37 11.79 -3.11 3.78
CA ASN A 37 10.39 -3.03 3.41
C ASN A 37 9.88 -1.60 3.53
N ILE A 38 10.21 -0.89 4.63
CA ILE A 38 9.84 0.52 4.82
C ILE A 38 10.35 1.36 3.64
N GLY A 39 11.62 1.24 3.27
CA GLY A 39 12.15 1.96 2.11
C GLY A 39 11.48 1.56 0.79
N SER A 40 11.10 0.29 0.62
CA SER A 40 10.36 -0.18 -0.54
C SER A 40 8.94 0.43 -0.60
N PHE A 41 8.29 0.64 0.55
CA PHE A 41 7.03 1.37 0.63
C PHE A 41 7.19 2.83 0.17
N PHE A 42 8.22 3.52 0.63
CA PHE A 42 8.52 4.88 0.15
C PHE A 42 8.70 4.92 -1.36
N ARG A 43 9.53 4.02 -1.90
CA ARG A 43 9.76 3.95 -3.35
C ARG A 43 8.50 3.64 -4.14
N THR A 44 7.61 2.82 -3.60
CA THR A 44 6.35 2.48 -4.24
C THR A 44 5.36 3.64 -4.15
N ALA A 45 5.27 4.29 -2.98
CA ALA A 45 4.44 5.47 -2.76
C ALA A 45 4.84 6.63 -3.69
N ASP A 46 6.15 6.84 -3.91
CA ASP A 46 6.67 7.79 -4.90
C ASP A 46 6.20 7.44 -6.32
N ALA A 47 6.38 6.20 -6.74
CA ALA A 47 6.01 5.75 -8.08
C ALA A 47 4.52 5.91 -8.40
N PHE A 48 3.67 5.84 -7.38
CA PHE A 48 2.21 5.99 -7.50
C PHE A 48 1.68 7.33 -7.00
N ARG A 49 2.54 8.28 -6.66
CA ARG A 49 2.17 9.59 -6.11
C ARG A 49 1.18 9.49 -4.96
N ALA A 50 1.44 8.60 -3.99
CA ALA A 50 0.65 8.55 -2.76
C ALA A 50 0.66 9.90 -2.04
N GLN A 51 -0.42 10.23 -1.34
CA GLN A 51 -0.47 11.47 -0.56
C GLN A 51 0.56 11.48 0.56
N LYS A 52 0.61 10.41 1.35
CA LYS A 52 1.56 10.24 2.46
C LYS A 52 1.67 8.80 2.91
N ILE A 53 2.69 8.55 3.74
CA ILE A 53 2.83 7.31 4.52
C ILE A 53 2.68 7.65 6.00
N ILE A 54 1.91 6.85 6.75
CA ILE A 54 1.80 6.93 8.20
C ILE A 54 2.57 5.75 8.80
N LEU A 55 3.59 6.05 9.58
CA LEU A 55 4.47 5.06 10.22
C LEU A 55 3.99 4.84 11.65
N CYS A 56 3.39 3.68 11.94
CA CYS A 56 2.75 3.42 13.23
C CYS A 56 3.59 2.52 14.14
N GLY A 57 3.42 2.73 15.43
CA GLY A 57 4.06 1.95 16.46
C GLY A 57 5.59 2.00 16.38
N TYR A 58 6.24 0.84 16.39
CA TYR A 58 7.70 0.75 16.31
C TYR A 58 8.25 0.80 14.88
N THR A 59 7.42 0.99 13.85
CA THR A 59 7.90 1.23 12.48
C THR A 59 8.90 2.37 12.48
N GLN A 60 10.12 2.10 12.01
CA GLN A 60 11.19 3.10 11.98
C GLN A 60 10.90 4.16 10.91
N SER A 61 11.46 5.36 11.13
CA SER A 61 11.29 6.50 10.22
C SER A 61 12.60 6.93 9.60
N PRO A 62 12.58 7.62 8.45
CA PRO A 62 13.72 8.39 7.98
C PRO A 62 14.14 9.48 9.00
N PRO A 63 15.45 9.87 9.04
CA PRO A 63 16.53 9.32 8.24
C PRO A 63 17.08 8.02 8.83
N HIS A 64 17.22 6.98 8.02
CA HIS A 64 17.87 5.74 8.41
C HIS A 64 18.58 5.13 7.19
N ARG A 65 19.86 4.75 7.33
CA ARG A 65 20.73 4.29 6.23
C ARG A 65 20.10 3.18 5.37
N GLU A 66 19.47 2.18 6.00
CA GLU A 66 18.87 1.06 5.27
C GLU A 66 17.55 1.44 4.59
N ILE A 67 16.77 2.33 5.21
CA ILE A 67 15.57 2.88 4.57
C ILE A 67 15.99 3.66 3.32
N THR A 68 16.94 4.60 3.44
CA THR A 68 17.45 5.39 2.32
C THR A 68 17.98 4.51 1.19
N ARG A 69 18.71 3.42 1.53
CA ARG A 69 19.24 2.49 0.53
C ARG A 69 18.15 1.82 -0.31
N SER A 70 17.02 1.44 0.29
CA SER A 70 15.90 0.76 -0.40
C SER A 70 14.90 1.75 -1.00
N ALA A 71 14.72 2.92 -0.39
CA ALA A 71 13.86 3.99 -0.90
C ALA A 71 14.43 4.69 -2.12
N ILE A 72 15.77 4.74 -2.26
CA ILE A 72 16.48 5.37 -3.40
C ILE A 72 16.07 6.86 -3.53
N GLY A 73 16.00 7.58 -2.40
CA GLY A 73 15.65 9.00 -2.37
C GLY A 73 14.15 9.30 -2.27
N ALA A 74 13.28 8.32 -2.39
CA ALA A 74 11.83 8.53 -2.31
C ALA A 74 11.36 9.01 -0.93
N GLU A 75 12.14 8.75 0.12
CA GLU A 75 11.87 9.26 1.47
C GLU A 75 12.02 10.77 1.60
N LEU A 76 12.59 11.44 0.60
CA LEU A 76 12.72 12.89 0.53
C LEU A 76 11.54 13.56 -0.19
N SER A 77 10.88 12.82 -1.08
CA SER A 77 9.77 13.30 -1.92
C SER A 77 8.40 12.98 -1.32
N VAL A 78 8.21 11.77 -0.80
CA VAL A 78 6.94 11.32 -0.22
C VAL A 78 6.77 11.88 1.19
N ALA A 79 5.64 12.56 1.43
CA ALA A 79 5.27 13.01 2.76
C ALA A 79 5.05 11.81 3.71
N TRP A 80 5.45 11.96 4.95
CA TRP A 80 5.23 10.96 5.98
C TRP A 80 5.05 11.58 7.36
N GLU A 81 4.39 10.83 8.23
CA GLU A 81 4.20 11.20 9.64
C GLU A 81 4.28 9.94 10.51
N LYS A 82 4.52 10.14 11.82
CA LYS A 82 4.49 9.06 12.82
C LYS A 82 3.19 9.11 13.60
N ASN A 83 2.69 7.92 13.96
CA ASN A 83 1.61 7.76 14.92
C ASN A 83 2.00 6.65 15.92
N GLU A 84 1.72 6.85 17.20
CA GLU A 84 2.08 5.87 18.22
C GLU A 84 1.25 4.59 18.09
N ARG A 85 -0.04 4.75 17.81
CA ARG A 85 -0.97 3.62 17.72
C ARG A 85 -1.61 3.51 16.35
N PRO A 86 -1.46 2.37 15.68
CA PRO A 86 -2.05 2.17 14.34
C PRO A 86 -3.56 2.41 14.30
N VAL A 87 -4.29 1.98 15.33
CA VAL A 87 -5.74 2.16 15.42
C VAL A 87 -6.15 3.63 15.45
N ASP A 88 -5.39 4.50 16.12
CA ASP A 88 -5.68 5.93 16.17
C ASP A 88 -5.50 6.58 14.78
N ALA A 89 -4.47 6.17 14.05
CA ALA A 89 -4.29 6.60 12.66
C ALA A 89 -5.47 6.18 11.77
N VAL A 90 -5.97 4.95 11.93
CA VAL A 90 -7.13 4.44 11.18
C VAL A 90 -8.39 5.23 11.53
N MET A 91 -8.65 5.46 12.83
CA MET A 91 -9.82 6.23 13.27
C MET A 91 -9.79 7.67 12.74
N GLN A 92 -8.61 8.32 12.76
CA GLN A 92 -8.45 9.66 12.21
C GLN A 92 -8.71 9.68 10.70
N LEU A 93 -8.13 8.75 9.94
CA LEU A 93 -8.38 8.64 8.50
C LEU A 93 -9.86 8.45 8.17
N LYS A 94 -10.57 7.64 8.96
CA LYS A 94 -12.03 7.46 8.80
C LYS A 94 -12.80 8.75 9.11
N ALA A 95 -12.41 9.49 10.13
CA ALA A 95 -12.99 10.79 10.46
C ALA A 95 -12.75 11.82 9.33
N ASP A 96 -11.61 11.72 8.65
CA ASP A 96 -11.24 12.55 7.49
C ASP A 96 -11.91 12.06 6.17
N GLY A 97 -12.77 11.05 6.24
CA GLY A 97 -13.56 10.55 5.11
C GLY A 97 -12.89 9.50 4.23
N TYR A 98 -11.73 8.96 4.65
CA TYR A 98 -11.08 7.86 3.93
C TYR A 98 -11.82 6.54 4.11
N GLN A 99 -11.83 5.73 3.07
CA GLN A 99 -12.11 4.30 3.19
C GLN A 99 -10.82 3.58 3.60
N VAL A 100 -10.83 2.89 4.72
CA VAL A 100 -9.65 2.22 5.26
C VAL A 100 -9.73 0.71 5.02
N TRP A 101 -8.74 0.16 4.33
CA TRP A 101 -8.63 -1.24 3.98
C TRP A 101 -7.35 -1.86 4.52
N CYS A 102 -7.47 -2.94 5.29
CA CYS A 102 -6.30 -3.72 5.72
C CYS A 102 -5.89 -4.70 4.61
N VAL A 103 -4.62 -4.75 4.29
CA VAL A 103 -4.09 -5.74 3.36
C VAL A 103 -3.69 -6.96 4.18
N GLU A 104 -4.65 -7.88 4.35
CA GLU A 104 -4.53 -9.02 5.26
C GLU A 104 -5.44 -10.18 4.84
N GLN A 105 -5.08 -11.40 5.23
CA GLN A 105 -5.92 -12.59 5.08
C GLN A 105 -6.83 -12.71 6.30
N ALA A 106 -8.06 -12.26 6.17
CA ALA A 106 -9.06 -12.28 7.24
C ALA A 106 -10.38 -12.92 6.79
N GLU A 107 -11.18 -13.35 7.75
CA GLU A 107 -12.53 -13.84 7.44
C GLU A 107 -13.36 -12.72 6.83
N GLY A 108 -13.97 -13.00 5.67
CA GLY A 108 -14.75 -12.02 4.92
C GLY A 108 -13.91 -11.04 4.07
N SER A 109 -12.61 -11.27 3.92
CA SER A 109 -11.75 -10.46 3.06
C SER A 109 -12.22 -10.48 1.61
N VAL A 110 -11.97 -9.37 0.90
CA VAL A 110 -12.22 -9.24 -0.52
C VAL A 110 -10.92 -9.50 -1.27
N MET A 111 -10.95 -10.44 -2.23
CA MET A 111 -9.78 -10.65 -3.09
C MET A 111 -9.46 -9.38 -3.88
N LEU A 112 -8.18 -8.98 -3.94
CA LEU A 112 -7.75 -7.74 -4.58
C LEU A 112 -8.25 -7.59 -6.03
N GLN A 113 -8.32 -8.69 -6.80
CA GLN A 113 -8.83 -8.65 -8.17
C GLN A 113 -10.33 -8.35 -8.27
N ASN A 114 -11.07 -8.53 -7.16
CA ASN A 114 -12.50 -8.26 -7.07
C ASN A 114 -12.80 -6.92 -6.35
N PHE A 115 -11.76 -6.27 -5.85
CA PHE A 115 -11.90 -4.99 -5.17
C PHE A 115 -12.32 -3.89 -6.14
N GLN A 116 -13.37 -3.18 -5.77
CA GLN A 116 -13.88 -2.03 -6.50
C GLN A 116 -13.88 -0.82 -5.57
N PRO A 117 -12.86 0.04 -5.65
CA PRO A 117 -12.81 1.26 -4.84
C PRO A 117 -13.96 2.20 -5.22
N GLN A 118 -14.50 2.89 -4.23
CA GLN A 118 -15.41 4.01 -4.49
C GLN A 118 -14.55 5.20 -4.92
N TYR A 119 -14.53 5.49 -6.22
CA TYR A 119 -13.64 6.51 -6.80
C TYR A 119 -13.84 7.94 -6.24
N GLU A 120 -14.98 8.19 -5.61
CA GLU A 120 -15.31 9.49 -5.01
C GLU A 120 -14.73 9.68 -3.60
N LYS A 121 -14.21 8.62 -3.00
CA LYS A 121 -13.63 8.64 -1.65
C LYS A 121 -12.14 8.32 -1.69
N PRO A 122 -11.33 9.06 -0.93
CA PRO A 122 -9.93 8.71 -0.75
C PRO A 122 -9.82 7.37 -0.01
N CYS A 123 -8.76 6.62 -0.29
CA CYS A 123 -8.51 5.32 0.32
C CYS A 123 -7.28 5.35 1.22
N ALA A 124 -7.29 4.55 2.28
CA ALA A 124 -6.08 4.22 3.03
C ALA A 124 -5.88 2.71 3.05
N PHE A 125 -4.62 2.29 2.86
CA PHE A 125 -4.23 0.88 2.87
C PHE A 125 -3.29 0.63 4.03
N VAL A 126 -3.70 -0.28 4.93
CA VAL A 126 -2.92 -0.66 6.10
C VAL A 126 -2.16 -1.95 5.79
N PHE A 127 -0.85 -1.93 6.02
CA PHE A 127 0.03 -3.08 5.89
C PHE A 127 0.58 -3.42 7.27
N GLY A 128 0.44 -4.66 7.67
CA GLY A 128 0.82 -5.15 8.97
C GLY A 128 2.24 -5.69 9.05
N ASN A 129 2.62 -6.03 10.26
CA ASN A 129 3.87 -6.69 10.60
C ASN A 129 4.09 -7.96 9.75
N GLU A 130 5.35 -8.26 9.41
CA GLU A 130 5.71 -9.39 8.55
C GLU A 130 5.44 -10.76 9.18
N VAL A 131 5.24 -10.83 10.48
CA VAL A 131 5.01 -12.08 11.23
C VAL A 131 3.60 -12.14 11.79
N GLU A 132 3.14 -11.05 12.40
CA GLU A 132 1.88 -10.98 13.13
C GLU A 132 0.73 -10.44 12.28
N GLY A 133 1.05 -9.85 11.12
CA GLY A 133 0.06 -9.21 10.26
C GLY A 133 -0.42 -7.87 10.81
N VAL A 134 -1.62 -7.47 10.41
CA VAL A 134 -2.31 -6.28 10.91
C VAL A 134 -2.94 -6.59 12.27
N ALA A 135 -2.80 -5.71 13.24
CA ALA A 135 -3.36 -5.91 14.58
C ALA A 135 -4.90 -6.05 14.54
N ASP A 136 -5.45 -6.95 15.37
CA ASP A 136 -6.90 -7.23 15.41
C ASP A 136 -7.74 -5.98 15.65
N GLU A 137 -7.28 -5.06 16.52
CA GLU A 137 -7.98 -3.79 16.81
C GLU A 137 -8.04 -2.89 15.56
N VAL A 138 -7.02 -2.96 14.71
CA VAL A 138 -6.96 -2.20 13.45
C VAL A 138 -7.90 -2.80 12.41
N ILE A 139 -7.92 -4.13 12.30
CA ILE A 139 -8.87 -4.86 11.44
C ILE A 139 -10.31 -4.53 11.83
N ALA A 140 -10.61 -4.54 13.14
CA ALA A 140 -11.95 -4.22 13.65
C ALA A 140 -12.37 -2.77 13.39
N ALA A 141 -11.43 -1.82 13.34
CA ALA A 141 -11.68 -0.42 13.05
C ALA A 141 -11.79 -0.10 11.56
N ALA A 142 -11.20 -0.91 10.67
CA ALA A 142 -11.17 -0.72 9.23
C ALA A 142 -12.55 -0.94 8.57
N ASP A 143 -12.68 -0.56 7.30
CA ASP A 143 -13.90 -0.80 6.51
C ASP A 143 -13.90 -2.20 5.88
N GLY A 144 -12.77 -2.90 5.88
CA GLY A 144 -12.63 -4.27 5.42
C GLY A 144 -11.18 -4.68 5.18
N CYS A 145 -11.02 -5.93 4.74
CA CYS A 145 -9.73 -6.50 4.39
C CYS A 145 -9.64 -6.84 2.90
N LEU A 146 -8.45 -6.62 2.35
CA LEU A 146 -8.09 -7.02 0.98
C LEU A 146 -7.11 -8.17 1.04
N GLU A 147 -7.48 -9.28 0.44
CA GLU A 147 -6.60 -10.43 0.31
C GLU A 147 -5.91 -10.46 -1.03
N ILE A 148 -4.61 -10.69 -1.01
CA ILE A 148 -3.82 -10.90 -2.22
C ILE A 148 -3.54 -12.38 -2.32
N GLY A 149 -4.14 -13.03 -3.31
CA GLY A 149 -3.95 -14.46 -3.53
C GLY A 149 -2.48 -14.78 -3.75
N SER A 150 -1.90 -15.54 -2.83
CA SER A 150 -0.58 -16.13 -3.00
C SER A 150 -0.71 -17.53 -3.59
N HIS A 151 -0.03 -17.80 -4.69
CA HIS A 151 0.03 -19.14 -5.31
C HIS A 151 1.27 -19.91 -4.83
N GLY A 152 1.82 -19.57 -3.66
CA GLY A 152 2.99 -20.19 -3.07
C GLY A 152 2.70 -21.46 -2.29
N HIS A 153 3.74 -22.09 -1.74
CA HIS A 153 3.75 -23.43 -1.15
C HIS A 153 2.83 -23.65 0.08
N GLY A 154 2.15 -22.63 0.60
CA GLY A 154 1.25 -22.73 1.75
C GLY A 154 -0.26 -22.71 1.42
N THR A 155 -0.65 -22.53 0.17
CA THR A 155 -2.00 -22.08 -0.20
C THR A 155 -2.91 -23.11 -0.87
N ARG A 156 -2.71 -24.42 -0.64
CA ARG A 156 -3.64 -25.45 -1.17
C ARG A 156 -5.07 -25.32 -0.64
N GLU A 157 -5.27 -24.66 0.50
CA GLU A 157 -6.59 -24.48 1.13
C GLU A 157 -7.38 -23.30 0.49
N SER A 158 -6.70 -22.24 0.06
CA SER A 158 -7.35 -21.06 -0.55
C SER A 158 -7.91 -21.33 -1.95
N LEU A 159 -7.33 -22.27 -2.70
CA LEU A 159 -7.81 -22.67 -4.03
C LEU A 159 -9.16 -23.42 -4.01
N ARG A 160 -9.54 -24.02 -2.88
CA ARG A 160 -10.80 -24.76 -2.75
C ARG A 160 -12.02 -23.87 -2.52
N ARG A 161 -11.85 -22.60 -2.20
CA ARG A 161 -12.94 -21.65 -1.89
C ARG A 161 -13.34 -20.73 -3.05
N GLN A 162 -12.78 -20.93 -4.26
CA GLN A 162 -13.19 -20.13 -5.42
C GLN A 162 -14.37 -20.79 -6.16
N PRO A 163 -15.59 -20.21 -6.10
CA PRO A 163 -16.63 -20.56 -7.06
C PRO A 163 -16.19 -20.05 -8.44
N SER A 164 -16.35 -20.89 -9.44
CA SER A 164 -16.03 -20.60 -10.83
C SER A 164 -16.66 -19.28 -11.32
N LEU A 165 -15.86 -18.25 -11.51
CA LEU A 165 -16.26 -16.96 -12.08
C LEU A 165 -15.82 -16.86 -13.54
N ALA A 166 -16.62 -17.47 -14.40
CA ALA A 166 -16.72 -17.08 -15.80
C ALA A 166 -17.72 -15.92 -15.91
N ARG A 167 -17.28 -14.67 -15.75
CA ARG A 167 -17.92 -13.49 -16.33
C ARG A 167 -16.94 -12.34 -16.49
N ARG A 168 -16.79 -11.91 -17.75
CA ARG A 168 -16.00 -10.73 -18.14
C ARG A 168 -16.61 -9.47 -17.51
N VAL A 169 -15.83 -8.77 -16.69
CA VAL A 169 -16.12 -7.39 -16.31
C VAL A 169 -15.13 -6.49 -17.02
N ARG A 170 -15.64 -5.58 -17.85
CA ARG A 170 -14.85 -4.48 -18.43
C ARG A 170 -14.56 -3.47 -17.31
N THR A 171 -13.33 -3.40 -16.86
CA THR A 171 -12.87 -2.42 -15.88
C THR A 171 -12.08 -1.33 -16.58
N PRO A 172 -12.20 -0.05 -16.22
CA PRO A 172 -11.33 0.99 -16.74
C PRO A 172 -9.89 0.76 -16.24
N ALA A 173 -8.99 0.51 -17.17
CA ALA A 173 -7.69 -0.14 -16.98
C ALA A 173 -6.65 0.66 -16.17
N ARG A 174 -6.90 1.90 -15.75
CA ARG A 174 -5.85 2.77 -15.17
C ARG A 174 -5.68 2.68 -13.65
N SER A 175 -6.74 2.45 -12.89
CA SER A 175 -6.70 2.44 -11.42
C SER A 175 -6.29 1.09 -10.82
N VAL A 176 -6.80 -0.01 -11.34
CA VAL A 176 -6.50 -1.37 -10.85
C VAL A 176 -5.06 -1.80 -11.13
N ALA A 177 -4.48 -1.33 -12.26
CA ALA A 177 -3.08 -1.59 -12.60
C ALA A 177 -2.12 -0.97 -11.58
N ALA A 178 -2.43 0.21 -11.03
CA ALA A 178 -1.61 0.89 -10.04
C ALA A 178 -1.54 0.10 -8.73
N HIS A 179 -2.67 -0.36 -8.21
CA HIS A 179 -2.74 -1.13 -6.97
C HIS A 179 -2.07 -2.52 -7.10
N ARG A 180 -2.25 -3.19 -8.24
CA ARG A 180 -1.63 -4.49 -8.51
C ARG A 180 -0.11 -4.40 -8.67
N ALA A 181 0.40 -3.34 -9.28
CA ALA A 181 1.84 -3.12 -9.45
C ALA A 181 2.53 -2.75 -8.12
N MET A 182 1.84 -2.12 -7.19
CA MET A 182 2.37 -1.76 -5.87
C MET A 182 2.78 -3.01 -5.09
N TYR A 183 1.95 -4.05 -5.09
CA TYR A 183 2.21 -5.27 -4.32
C TYR A 183 3.24 -6.21 -4.96
N VAL A 184 3.21 -6.40 -6.28
CA VAL A 184 4.17 -7.29 -6.99
C VAL A 184 5.62 -6.83 -6.83
N ARG A 185 5.86 -5.53 -6.53
CA ARG A 185 7.20 -5.00 -6.24
C ARG A 185 7.63 -5.10 -4.78
N LEU A 186 6.69 -5.30 -3.85
CA LEU A 186 6.97 -5.43 -2.42
C LEU A 186 7.32 -6.87 -1.99
N THR A 187 6.94 -7.88 -2.80
CA THR A 187 7.12 -9.30 -2.49
C THR A 187 8.28 -9.97 -3.26
N LYS A 188 9.09 -9.21 -4.00
CA LYS A 188 10.36 -9.62 -4.61
C LYS A 188 11.51 -8.86 -3.99
#